data_346adf625a8d4efbe8137a27cd717c1a
#
_entry.id   346adf625a8d4efbe8137a27cd717c1a
#
_cell.length_a   1.000
_cell.length_b   1.000
_cell.length_c   1.000
_cell.angle_alpha   90.00
_cell.angle_beta   90.00
_cell.angle_gamma   90.00
#
_symmetry.space_group_name_H-M   'P 1'
#
loop_
_entity.id
_entity.type
_entity.pdbx_description
1 polymer ?
#
loop_
_entity_poly.entity_id
_entity_poly.type
_entity_poly.pdbx_seq_one_letter_code
_entity_poly.pdbx_strand_id
1 'polypeptide(L)'
;FTVKKILEFKPDIIFSIDSPDFSFRVLKRIKNTNSNIKTIHLVAPQVWAWRENRKNFLNKFIDHLLLLFPFEKKYFDGVVKNSFVGHPFFDFSVFKINEIKQSNNKKYFTLCPGSRNLELKIFMPIFIEVMRKINLNSNFIFHFPTIENNKNLITNYLQKSGISNFMITTTESDKNFYIQNSILSVSKSGTITLDICKNKCPLIVVYKTSWLNYLLIKPFIKTKFGNILNIIAQKEIIPELIQEKCNSDVIYKKVKEFIDDETLRNEVVAQYTKILETIIVPDSLEKISNYIVE
;
A
#
# COMPACT_ATOMS: atom_id res chain seq x y z
N PHE A 1 3.88 29.35 6.30
CA PHE A 1 4.42 29.48 4.94
C PHE A 1 3.37 29.02 3.89
N THR A 2 2.96 27.75 3.86
CA THR A 2 2.06 27.18 2.81
C THR A 2 0.76 27.94 2.66
N VAL A 3 0.04 28.22 3.76
CA VAL A 3 -1.22 28.97 3.72
C VAL A 3 -1.03 30.37 3.12
N LYS A 4 0.04 31.08 3.51
CA LYS A 4 0.35 32.42 2.98
C LYS A 4 0.53 32.36 1.45
N LYS A 5 1.31 31.40 0.95
CA LYS A 5 1.54 31.22 -0.49
C LYS A 5 0.27 30.90 -1.28
N ILE A 6 -0.61 30.07 -0.72
CA ILE A 6 -1.88 29.75 -1.36
C ILE A 6 -2.79 30.99 -1.43
N LEU A 7 -2.86 31.78 -0.33
CA LEU A 7 -3.68 33.00 -0.32
C LEU A 7 -3.12 34.10 -1.24
N GLU A 8 -1.79 34.19 -1.38
CA GLU A 8 -1.13 35.07 -2.35
C GLU A 8 -1.44 34.69 -3.80
N PHE A 9 -1.52 33.37 -4.08
CA PHE A 9 -1.86 32.81 -5.40
C PHE A 9 -3.33 33.04 -5.78
N LYS A 10 -4.23 33.19 -4.77
CA LYS A 10 -5.68 33.41 -4.95
C LYS A 10 -6.36 32.34 -5.83
N PRO A 11 -6.24 31.04 -5.52
CA PRO A 11 -6.89 30.01 -6.31
C PRO A 11 -8.41 30.00 -6.09
N ASP A 12 -9.17 29.59 -7.09
CA ASP A 12 -10.59 29.32 -6.97
C ASP A 12 -10.84 27.97 -6.29
N ILE A 13 -9.95 26.99 -6.55
CA ILE A 13 -10.06 25.61 -6.06
C ILE A 13 -8.73 25.17 -5.45
N ILE A 14 -8.80 24.45 -4.35
CA ILE A 14 -7.67 23.73 -3.76
C ILE A 14 -7.97 22.24 -3.82
N PHE A 15 -7.16 21.52 -4.59
CA PHE A 15 -7.14 20.07 -4.63
C PHE A 15 -5.99 19.55 -3.78
N SER A 16 -6.31 18.79 -2.73
CA SER A 16 -5.31 18.21 -1.82
C SER A 16 -5.39 16.69 -1.85
N ILE A 17 -4.23 16.04 -1.72
CA ILE A 17 -4.12 14.58 -1.82
C ILE A 17 -3.43 14.05 -0.57
N ASP A 18 -4.07 13.09 0.12
CA ASP A 18 -3.52 12.37 1.28
C ASP A 18 -2.98 13.28 2.39
N SER A 19 -2.11 12.77 3.24
CA SER A 19 -1.49 13.51 4.35
C SER A 19 -2.48 14.29 5.24
N PRO A 20 -3.51 13.67 5.81
CA PRO A 20 -4.58 14.37 6.51
C PRO A 20 -4.10 15.26 7.66
N ASP A 21 -3.02 14.90 8.33
CA ASP A 21 -2.45 15.73 9.41
C ASP A 21 -1.87 17.06 8.91
N PHE A 22 -1.39 17.12 7.67
CA PHE A 22 -0.92 18.34 7.02
C PHE A 22 -2.06 19.04 6.27
N SER A 23 -2.70 18.32 5.33
CA SER A 23 -3.70 18.85 4.43
C SER A 23 -4.87 19.50 5.20
N PHE A 24 -5.40 18.84 6.22
CA PHE A 24 -6.53 19.37 7.00
C PHE A 24 -6.17 20.63 7.79
N ARG A 25 -4.93 20.74 8.29
CA ARG A 25 -4.48 21.97 8.95
C ARG A 25 -4.39 23.15 7.98
N VAL A 26 -3.95 22.88 6.75
CA VAL A 26 -3.88 23.90 5.70
C VAL A 26 -5.29 24.30 5.27
N LEU A 27 -6.14 23.36 4.89
CA LEU A 27 -7.51 23.61 4.42
C LEU A 27 -8.33 24.35 5.48
N LYS A 28 -8.27 23.92 6.76
CA LYS A 28 -8.97 24.61 7.84
C LYS A 28 -8.56 26.07 7.99
N ARG A 29 -7.26 26.36 7.89
CA ARG A 29 -6.77 27.77 7.98
C ARG A 29 -7.23 28.60 6.79
N ILE A 30 -7.24 28.00 5.60
CA ILE A 30 -7.69 28.67 4.38
C ILE A 30 -9.20 28.99 4.47
N LYS A 31 -10.04 28.02 4.81
CA LYS A 31 -11.49 28.23 4.97
C LYS A 31 -11.81 29.28 6.04
N ASN A 32 -11.04 29.36 7.10
CA ASN A 32 -11.21 30.40 8.12
C ASN A 32 -10.82 31.80 7.61
N THR A 33 -9.95 31.91 6.62
CA THR A 33 -9.50 33.19 6.04
C THR A 33 -10.34 33.59 4.82
N ASN A 34 -10.64 32.62 3.96
CA ASN A 34 -11.48 32.79 2.76
C ASN A 34 -12.34 31.56 2.55
N SER A 35 -13.62 31.66 2.90
CA SER A 35 -14.57 30.55 2.79
C SER A 35 -15.00 30.23 1.34
N ASN A 36 -14.79 31.16 0.39
CA ASN A 36 -15.23 31.00 -0.99
C ASN A 36 -14.35 30.06 -1.81
N ILE A 37 -13.10 29.81 -1.37
CA ILE A 37 -12.21 28.89 -2.07
C ILE A 37 -12.77 27.46 -1.96
N LYS A 38 -13.10 26.82 -3.08
CA LYS A 38 -13.55 25.42 -3.12
C LYS A 38 -12.42 24.49 -2.69
N THR A 39 -12.73 23.53 -1.82
CA THR A 39 -11.73 22.59 -1.29
C THR A 39 -12.14 21.15 -1.58
N ILE A 40 -11.31 20.44 -2.31
CA ILE A 40 -11.50 19.04 -2.68
C ILE A 40 -10.33 18.23 -2.08
N HIS A 41 -10.64 17.12 -1.44
CA HIS A 41 -9.62 16.25 -0.86
C HIS A 41 -9.75 14.82 -1.39
N LEU A 42 -8.69 14.30 -1.95
CA LEU A 42 -8.58 12.92 -2.38
C LEU A 42 -7.85 12.11 -1.31
N VAL A 43 -8.29 10.91 -1.05
CA VAL A 43 -7.84 9.96 0.00
C VAL A 43 -8.42 10.29 1.37
N ALA A 44 -9.53 9.66 1.68
CA ALA A 44 -10.18 9.81 2.98
C ALA A 44 -9.27 9.41 4.15
N PRO A 45 -9.36 10.11 5.30
CA PRO A 45 -8.65 9.68 6.50
C PRO A 45 -9.14 8.30 6.95
N GLN A 46 -8.22 7.43 7.36
CA GLN A 46 -8.51 6.04 7.74
C GLN A 46 -9.26 5.95 9.08
N VAL A 47 -10.43 6.62 9.18
CA VAL A 47 -11.26 6.65 10.39
C VAL A 47 -11.81 5.29 10.78
N TRP A 48 -11.88 4.37 9.84
CA TRP A 48 -12.25 2.98 10.03
C TRP A 48 -11.16 2.16 10.76
N ALA A 49 -9.91 2.59 10.68
CA ALA A 49 -8.79 1.94 11.35
C ALA A 49 -8.47 2.57 12.70
N TRP A 50 -8.55 3.90 12.80
CA TRP A 50 -8.20 4.65 14.02
C TRP A 50 -8.72 6.10 13.95
N ARG A 51 -8.80 6.79 15.11
CA ARG A 51 -9.18 8.22 15.22
C ARG A 51 -10.51 8.57 14.50
N GLU A 52 -11.54 7.78 14.72
CA GLU A 52 -12.86 7.96 14.10
C GLU A 52 -13.42 9.39 14.23
N ASN A 53 -13.16 10.05 15.35
CA ASN A 53 -13.64 11.41 15.60
C ASN A 53 -13.14 12.46 14.58
N ARG A 54 -12.13 12.12 13.77
CA ARG A 54 -11.65 13.02 12.69
C ARG A 54 -12.73 13.34 11.67
N LYS A 55 -13.68 12.46 11.45
CA LYS A 55 -14.76 12.69 10.48
C LYS A 55 -15.68 13.86 10.86
N ASN A 56 -15.90 14.09 12.16
CA ASN A 56 -16.95 15.00 12.66
C ASN A 56 -16.79 16.48 12.27
N PHE A 57 -15.63 16.86 11.75
CA PHE A 57 -15.32 18.25 11.44
C PHE A 57 -14.93 18.48 9.96
N LEU A 58 -14.99 17.43 9.12
CA LEU A 58 -14.50 17.53 7.75
C LEU A 58 -15.30 18.52 6.91
N ASN A 59 -16.60 18.55 7.08
CA ASN A 59 -17.51 19.48 6.39
C ASN A 59 -17.24 20.98 6.68
N LYS A 60 -16.44 21.27 7.69
CA LYS A 60 -16.07 22.67 8.01
C LYS A 60 -14.97 23.21 7.10
N PHE A 61 -14.22 22.33 6.42
CA PHE A 61 -13.06 22.73 5.62
C PHE A 61 -12.81 21.87 4.38
N ILE A 62 -13.66 20.87 4.10
CA ILE A 62 -13.68 20.08 2.87
C ILE A 62 -15.05 20.18 2.26
N ASP A 63 -15.15 20.74 1.04
CA ASP A 63 -16.40 20.83 0.31
C ASP A 63 -16.74 19.52 -0.39
N HIS A 64 -15.71 18.76 -0.83
CA HIS A 64 -15.90 17.45 -1.45
C HIS A 64 -14.76 16.50 -1.11
N LEU A 65 -15.11 15.33 -0.58
CA LEU A 65 -14.18 14.25 -0.24
C LEU A 65 -14.27 13.14 -1.30
N LEU A 66 -13.15 12.82 -1.95
CA LEU A 66 -13.06 11.74 -2.93
C LEU A 66 -12.51 10.49 -2.29
N LEU A 67 -13.29 9.41 -2.34
CA LEU A 67 -13.03 8.13 -1.67
C LEU A 67 -12.35 7.16 -2.63
N LEU A 68 -11.34 6.43 -2.14
CA LEU A 68 -10.63 5.41 -2.91
C LEU A 68 -11.31 4.04 -2.84
N PHE A 69 -12.06 3.78 -1.77
CA PHE A 69 -12.67 2.48 -1.52
C PHE A 69 -14.18 2.61 -1.26
N PRO A 70 -15.01 1.72 -1.82
CA PRO A 70 -16.47 1.83 -1.71
C PRO A 70 -16.96 1.70 -0.26
N PHE A 71 -16.28 0.91 0.59
CA PHE A 71 -16.66 0.73 1.98
C PHE A 71 -16.46 1.98 2.85
N GLU A 72 -15.66 2.95 2.39
CA GLU A 72 -15.44 4.21 3.11
C GLU A 72 -16.69 5.07 3.17
N LYS A 73 -17.56 4.97 2.16
CA LYS A 73 -18.79 5.78 2.04
C LYS A 73 -19.62 5.76 3.32
N LYS A 74 -19.82 4.61 3.94
CA LYS A 74 -20.59 4.46 5.19
C LYS A 74 -20.06 5.29 6.39
N TYR A 75 -18.80 5.73 6.33
CA TYR A 75 -18.21 6.54 7.41
C TYR A 75 -18.35 8.05 7.15
N PHE A 76 -18.60 8.45 5.91
CA PHE A 76 -18.61 9.86 5.50
C PHE A 76 -19.98 10.34 4.99
N ASP A 77 -20.92 9.43 4.70
CA ASP A 77 -22.30 9.80 4.36
C ASP A 77 -22.96 10.57 5.52
N GLY A 78 -23.61 11.70 5.18
CA GLY A 78 -24.19 12.61 6.17
C GLY A 78 -23.17 13.49 6.94
N VAL A 79 -21.87 13.31 6.71
CA VAL A 79 -20.80 14.08 7.38
C VAL A 79 -20.22 15.13 6.44
N VAL A 80 -19.85 14.74 5.24
CA VAL A 80 -19.25 15.60 4.21
C VAL A 80 -19.70 15.10 2.84
N LYS A 81 -19.90 16.00 1.88
CA LYS A 81 -20.17 15.60 0.49
C LYS A 81 -19.04 14.71 0.00
N ASN A 82 -19.37 13.49 -0.44
CA ASN A 82 -18.36 12.52 -0.83
C ASN A 82 -18.75 11.73 -2.08
N SER A 83 -17.76 11.24 -2.80
CA SER A 83 -17.93 10.39 -3.96
C SER A 83 -16.88 9.32 -4.02
N PHE A 84 -17.26 8.09 -4.35
CA PHE A 84 -16.34 7.00 -4.64
C PHE A 84 -15.83 7.15 -6.07
N VAL A 85 -14.53 7.37 -6.24
CA VAL A 85 -13.87 7.61 -7.52
C VAL A 85 -12.99 6.44 -7.96
N GLY A 86 -12.79 5.45 -7.08
CA GLY A 86 -11.83 4.38 -7.30
C GLY A 86 -10.41 4.78 -6.92
N HIS A 87 -9.53 3.80 -6.95
CA HIS A 87 -8.12 4.04 -6.67
C HIS A 87 -7.37 4.28 -7.99
N PRO A 88 -6.74 5.47 -8.21
CA PRO A 88 -6.05 5.82 -9.47
C PRO A 88 -5.00 4.81 -9.91
N PHE A 89 -4.45 4.08 -8.95
CA PHE A 89 -3.50 2.99 -9.17
C PHE A 89 -4.04 1.86 -10.06
N PHE A 90 -5.35 1.68 -10.12
CA PHE A 90 -6.02 0.70 -10.96
C PHE A 90 -6.62 1.27 -12.24
N ASP A 91 -6.27 2.50 -12.58
CA ASP A 91 -6.66 3.09 -13.85
C ASP A 91 -5.79 2.53 -14.98
N PHE A 92 -6.33 1.55 -15.71
CA PHE A 92 -5.63 0.87 -16.79
C PHE A 92 -5.42 1.75 -18.04
N SER A 93 -6.10 2.89 -18.15
CA SER A 93 -5.90 3.83 -19.26
C SER A 93 -4.49 4.44 -19.23
N VAL A 94 -3.90 4.54 -18.05
CA VAL A 94 -2.56 5.12 -17.82
C VAL A 94 -1.48 4.05 -17.71
N PHE A 95 -1.82 2.85 -17.21
CA PHE A 95 -0.86 1.78 -16.94
C PHE A 95 -1.14 0.56 -17.83
N LYS A 96 -0.54 0.52 -19.02
CA LYS A 96 -0.51 -0.70 -19.82
C LYS A 96 0.28 -1.77 -19.07
N ILE A 97 -0.37 -2.88 -18.73
CA ILE A 97 0.32 -4.10 -18.34
C ILE A 97 0.96 -4.61 -19.63
N ASN A 98 2.28 -4.46 -19.77
CA ASN A 98 2.98 -5.10 -20.87
C ASN A 98 2.75 -6.61 -20.75
N GLU A 99 2.28 -7.25 -21.81
CA GLU A 99 2.28 -8.71 -21.92
C GLU A 99 3.73 -9.18 -21.82
N ILE A 100 4.09 -9.71 -20.67
CA ILE A 100 5.46 -10.12 -20.42
C ILE A 100 5.55 -11.60 -20.69
N LYS A 101 6.35 -11.94 -21.70
CA LYS A 101 6.73 -13.31 -21.98
C LYS A 101 7.35 -13.93 -20.72
N GLN A 102 6.75 -15.00 -20.23
CA GLN A 102 7.32 -15.80 -19.16
C GLN A 102 8.77 -16.15 -19.49
N SER A 103 9.69 -15.74 -18.67
CA SER A 103 11.11 -16.11 -18.81
C SER A 103 11.27 -17.55 -18.31
N ASN A 104 11.75 -18.41 -19.20
CA ASN A 104 11.98 -19.83 -18.92
C ASN A 104 12.84 -20.06 -17.67
N ASN A 105 12.34 -20.88 -16.74
CA ASN A 105 13.03 -21.60 -15.66
C ASN A 105 13.64 -20.81 -14.48
N LYS A 106 13.51 -19.48 -14.39
CA LYS A 106 13.98 -18.76 -13.19
C LYS A 106 12.80 -18.52 -12.24
N LYS A 107 12.91 -19.03 -11.01
CA LYS A 107 11.91 -18.77 -9.96
C LYS A 107 12.29 -17.50 -9.22
N TYR A 108 11.49 -16.44 -9.36
CA TYR A 108 11.66 -15.20 -8.59
C TYR A 108 10.86 -15.27 -7.29
N PHE A 109 11.40 -14.58 -6.28
CA PHE A 109 10.76 -14.42 -4.98
C PHE A 109 10.86 -12.95 -4.58
N THR A 110 9.74 -12.24 -4.54
CA THR A 110 9.73 -10.80 -4.27
C THR A 110 9.67 -10.51 -2.77
N LEU A 111 10.54 -9.63 -2.29
CA LEU A 111 10.64 -9.17 -0.91
C LEU A 111 10.53 -7.65 -0.86
N CYS A 112 9.50 -7.12 -0.18
CA CYS A 112 9.24 -5.70 -0.08
C CYS A 112 9.38 -5.23 1.38
N PRO A 113 10.57 -4.78 1.81
CA PRO A 113 10.84 -4.40 3.20
C PRO A 113 10.25 -3.04 3.59
N GLY A 114 9.70 -2.29 2.63
CA GLY A 114 9.22 -0.93 2.80
C GLY A 114 10.17 0.10 2.18
N SER A 115 9.74 1.38 2.22
CA SER A 115 10.44 2.50 1.57
C SER A 115 11.13 3.46 2.56
N ARG A 116 10.87 3.33 3.86
CA ARG A 116 11.46 4.21 4.89
C ARG A 116 12.66 3.53 5.54
N ASN A 117 13.68 4.32 5.89
CA ASN A 117 14.90 3.79 6.53
C ASN A 117 14.63 2.97 7.80
N LEU A 118 13.63 3.36 8.61
CA LEU A 118 13.24 2.62 9.80
C LEU A 118 12.61 1.25 9.45
N GLU A 119 11.86 1.19 8.38
CA GLU A 119 11.28 -0.07 7.87
C GLU A 119 12.39 -1.01 7.41
N LEU A 120 13.35 -0.50 6.61
CA LEU A 120 14.51 -1.29 6.16
C LEU A 120 15.33 -1.84 7.33
N LYS A 121 15.57 -1.03 8.38
CA LYS A 121 16.28 -1.50 9.59
C LYS A 121 15.55 -2.65 10.30
N ILE A 122 14.23 -2.69 10.26
CA ILE A 122 13.43 -3.75 10.90
C ILE A 122 13.34 -4.98 10.01
N PHE A 123 13.00 -4.80 8.72
CA PHE A 123 12.64 -5.93 7.86
C PHE A 123 13.83 -6.58 7.14
N MET A 124 14.89 -5.83 6.80
CA MET A 124 16.03 -6.42 6.09
C MET A 124 16.70 -7.57 6.86
N PRO A 125 17.00 -7.46 8.19
CA PRO A 125 17.54 -8.58 8.94
C PRO A 125 16.63 -9.81 8.93
N ILE A 126 15.31 -9.60 9.09
CA ILE A 126 14.31 -10.68 9.09
C ILE A 126 14.29 -11.37 7.72
N PHE A 127 14.24 -10.59 6.63
CA PHE A 127 14.19 -11.13 5.27
C PHE A 127 15.48 -11.86 4.89
N ILE A 128 16.64 -11.39 5.30
CA ILE A 128 17.91 -12.08 5.10
C ILE A 128 17.89 -13.49 5.73
N GLU A 129 17.38 -13.61 6.96
CA GLU A 129 17.25 -14.94 7.61
C GLU A 129 16.23 -15.83 6.88
N VAL A 130 15.12 -15.28 6.39
CA VAL A 130 14.16 -16.01 5.56
C VAL A 130 14.81 -16.48 4.26
N MET A 131 15.57 -15.61 3.58
CA MET A 131 16.29 -15.95 2.35
C MET A 131 17.29 -17.09 2.57
N ARG A 132 18.06 -17.06 3.66
CA ARG A 132 19.00 -18.14 4.02
C ARG A 132 18.28 -19.48 4.16
N LYS A 133 17.14 -19.50 4.84
CA LYS A 133 16.33 -20.73 5.03
C LYS A 133 15.74 -21.25 3.71
N ILE A 134 15.34 -20.35 2.81
CA ILE A 134 14.83 -20.70 1.47
C ILE A 134 15.96 -21.23 0.60
N ASN A 135 17.14 -20.60 0.58
CA ASN A 135 18.27 -20.96 -0.28
C ASN A 135 18.84 -22.35 0.00
N LEU A 136 18.63 -22.89 1.20
CA LEU A 136 19.08 -24.26 1.52
C LEU A 136 18.44 -25.32 0.60
N ASN A 137 17.27 -25.03 -0.02
CA ASN A 137 16.49 -26.00 -0.76
C ASN A 137 16.00 -25.53 -2.14
N SER A 138 16.44 -24.34 -2.63
CA SER A 138 15.90 -23.78 -3.86
C SER A 138 16.84 -22.79 -4.56
N ASN A 139 16.69 -22.66 -5.90
CA ASN A 139 17.46 -21.74 -6.74
C ASN A 139 16.63 -20.46 -7.06
N PHE A 140 16.10 -19.80 -6.03
CA PHE A 140 15.37 -18.55 -6.24
C PHE A 140 16.30 -17.37 -6.49
N ILE A 141 15.86 -16.42 -7.32
CA ILE A 141 16.40 -15.06 -7.39
C ILE A 141 15.51 -14.17 -6.54
N PHE A 142 16.06 -13.57 -5.50
CA PHE A 142 15.33 -12.68 -4.62
C PHE A 142 15.25 -11.28 -5.22
N HIS A 143 14.03 -10.83 -5.47
CA HIS A 143 13.74 -9.53 -6.05
C HIS A 143 13.34 -8.52 -4.98
N PHE A 144 13.98 -7.35 -4.99
CA PHE A 144 13.70 -6.22 -4.10
C PHE A 144 13.29 -4.99 -4.91
N PRO A 145 11.99 -4.73 -5.11
CA PRO A 145 11.53 -3.47 -5.67
C PRO A 145 11.70 -2.35 -4.64
N THR A 146 12.29 -1.24 -5.04
CA THR A 146 12.55 -0.11 -4.16
C THR A 146 12.64 1.21 -4.91
N ILE A 147 12.77 2.32 -4.17
CA ILE A 147 13.10 3.64 -4.73
C ILE A 147 14.62 3.80 -4.86
N GLU A 148 15.07 4.64 -5.78
CA GLU A 148 16.51 4.83 -6.06
C GLU A 148 17.31 5.17 -4.80
N ASN A 149 16.78 6.03 -3.94
CA ASN A 149 17.44 6.45 -2.69
C ASN A 149 17.74 5.27 -1.73
N ASN A 150 17.01 4.18 -1.81
CA ASN A 150 17.18 3.02 -0.92
C ASN A 150 18.03 1.90 -1.52
N LYS A 151 18.32 1.96 -2.82
CA LYS A 151 19.05 0.92 -3.56
C LYS A 151 20.38 0.57 -2.89
N ASN A 152 21.20 1.57 -2.62
CA ASN A 152 22.51 1.37 -1.98
C ASN A 152 22.39 0.77 -0.57
N LEU A 153 21.38 1.19 0.19
CA LEU A 153 21.19 0.68 1.55
C LEU A 153 20.80 -0.82 1.52
N ILE A 154 19.88 -1.21 0.65
CA ILE A 154 19.47 -2.61 0.47
C ILE A 154 20.65 -3.43 -0.05
N THR A 155 21.38 -2.94 -1.06
CA THR A 155 22.59 -3.60 -1.58
C THR A 155 23.60 -3.88 -0.45
N ASN A 156 23.87 -2.89 0.40
CA ASN A 156 24.80 -3.06 1.52
C ASN A 156 24.35 -4.14 2.53
N TYR A 157 23.05 -4.23 2.81
CA TYR A 157 22.52 -5.30 3.67
C TYR A 157 22.74 -6.68 3.05
N LEU A 158 22.46 -6.84 1.75
CA LEU A 158 22.57 -8.12 1.05
C LEU A 158 24.02 -8.54 0.86
N GLN A 159 24.91 -7.66 0.45
CA GLN A 159 26.34 -7.96 0.33
C GLN A 159 26.97 -8.39 1.66
N LYS A 160 26.67 -7.67 2.75
CA LYS A 160 27.16 -8.04 4.09
C LYS A 160 26.62 -9.40 4.57
N SER A 161 25.49 -9.84 4.06
CA SER A 161 24.89 -11.13 4.41
C SER A 161 25.47 -12.32 3.66
N GLY A 162 26.29 -12.08 2.62
CA GLY A 162 26.87 -13.12 1.76
C GLY A 162 25.87 -13.70 0.73
N ILE A 163 24.68 -13.12 0.60
CA ILE A 163 23.68 -13.54 -0.39
C ILE A 163 24.03 -12.87 -1.72
N SER A 164 24.13 -13.66 -2.79
CA SER A 164 24.52 -13.19 -4.14
C SER A 164 23.40 -13.30 -5.18
N ASN A 165 22.39 -14.15 -4.94
CA ASN A 165 21.28 -14.42 -5.86
C ASN A 165 20.12 -13.42 -5.65
N PHE A 166 20.39 -12.13 -5.76
CA PHE A 166 19.37 -11.08 -5.62
C PHE A 166 19.37 -10.10 -6.80
N MET A 167 18.26 -9.41 -6.92
CA MET A 167 18.04 -8.32 -7.88
C MET A 167 17.29 -7.17 -7.21
N ILE A 168 17.71 -5.95 -7.51
CA ILE A 168 17.06 -4.73 -7.01
C ILE A 168 16.56 -3.94 -8.21
N THR A 169 15.29 -3.55 -8.20
CA THR A 169 14.67 -2.73 -9.25
C THR A 169 14.15 -1.42 -8.69
N THR A 170 14.27 -0.36 -9.50
CA THR A 170 13.82 0.99 -9.15
C THR A 170 12.86 1.58 -10.18
N THR A 171 12.67 0.91 -11.32
CA THR A 171 11.71 1.31 -12.35
C THR A 171 10.38 0.57 -12.18
N GLU A 172 9.31 1.21 -12.61
CA GLU A 172 7.96 0.63 -12.54
C GLU A 172 7.83 -0.62 -13.45
N SER A 173 8.44 -0.55 -14.64
CA SER A 173 8.41 -1.66 -15.60
C SER A 173 9.08 -2.91 -15.04
N ASP A 174 10.32 -2.78 -14.55
CA ASP A 174 11.06 -3.91 -13.99
C ASP A 174 10.37 -4.46 -12.74
N LYS A 175 9.89 -3.57 -11.85
CA LYS A 175 9.13 -3.97 -10.66
C LYS A 175 7.96 -4.88 -11.06
N ASN A 176 7.14 -4.45 -12.00
CA ASN A 176 5.97 -5.21 -12.44
C ASN A 176 6.38 -6.55 -13.08
N PHE A 177 7.43 -6.54 -13.91
CA PHE A 177 7.97 -7.75 -14.52
C PHE A 177 8.33 -8.81 -13.47
N TYR A 178 9.16 -8.44 -12.48
CA TYR A 178 9.62 -9.40 -11.50
C TYR A 178 8.53 -9.83 -10.52
N ILE A 179 7.62 -8.94 -10.13
CA ILE A 179 6.47 -9.30 -9.29
C ILE A 179 5.59 -10.32 -10.02
N GLN A 180 5.24 -10.07 -11.28
CA GLN A 180 4.39 -10.96 -12.06
C GLN A 180 4.99 -12.36 -12.26
N ASN A 181 6.32 -12.44 -12.36
CA ASN A 181 7.05 -13.69 -12.52
C ASN A 181 7.53 -14.31 -11.19
N SER A 182 7.14 -13.75 -10.06
CA SER A 182 7.43 -14.29 -8.74
C SER A 182 6.46 -15.39 -8.35
N ILE A 183 6.99 -16.47 -7.78
CA ILE A 183 6.18 -17.55 -7.21
C ILE A 183 5.39 -17.07 -5.99
N LEU A 184 5.98 -16.13 -5.24
CA LEU A 184 5.42 -15.56 -4.01
C LEU A 184 6.06 -14.20 -3.72
N SER A 185 5.30 -13.32 -3.10
CA SER A 185 5.81 -12.08 -2.51
C SER A 185 5.61 -12.06 -1.00
N VAL A 186 6.62 -11.60 -0.26
CA VAL A 186 6.48 -11.22 1.15
C VAL A 186 6.67 -9.73 1.28
N SER A 187 5.67 -9.05 1.75
CA SER A 187 5.65 -7.58 1.73
C SER A 187 5.25 -6.98 3.07
N LYS A 188 5.95 -5.94 3.47
CA LYS A 188 5.47 -5.05 4.53
C LYS A 188 4.14 -4.44 4.09
N SER A 189 3.17 -4.40 5.01
CA SER A 189 1.86 -3.77 4.74
C SER A 189 2.01 -2.32 4.27
N GLY A 190 1.39 -2.00 3.14
CA GLY A 190 1.44 -0.68 2.50
C GLY A 190 0.89 -0.72 1.07
N THR A 191 1.00 0.37 0.33
CA THR A 191 0.48 0.51 -1.05
C THR A 191 1.04 -0.53 -2.01
N ILE A 192 2.30 -0.96 -1.82
CA ILE A 192 2.94 -2.00 -2.64
C ILE A 192 2.17 -3.33 -2.64
N THR A 193 1.37 -3.62 -1.60
CA THR A 193 0.55 -4.82 -1.56
C THR A 193 -0.52 -4.83 -2.64
N LEU A 194 -1.06 -3.66 -2.99
CA LEU A 194 -1.99 -3.51 -4.11
C LEU A 194 -1.30 -3.74 -5.46
N ASP A 195 -0.03 -3.28 -5.59
CA ASP A 195 0.81 -3.55 -6.77
C ASP A 195 1.01 -5.06 -6.98
N ILE A 196 1.37 -5.75 -5.90
CA ILE A 196 1.59 -7.19 -5.94
C ILE A 196 0.31 -7.91 -6.36
N CYS A 197 -0.83 -7.54 -5.78
CA CYS A 197 -2.11 -8.14 -6.11
C CYS A 197 -2.57 -7.80 -7.55
N LYS A 198 -2.32 -6.57 -8.04
CA LYS A 198 -2.56 -6.18 -9.44
C LYS A 198 -1.79 -7.08 -10.42
N ASN A 199 -0.57 -7.46 -10.07
CA ASN A 199 0.26 -8.36 -10.85
C ASN A 199 -0.05 -9.86 -10.62
N LYS A 200 -1.14 -10.18 -9.92
CA LYS A 200 -1.60 -11.56 -9.62
C LYS A 200 -0.54 -12.43 -8.96
N CYS A 201 0.36 -11.84 -8.18
CA CYS A 201 1.37 -12.56 -7.43
C CYS A 201 0.83 -12.97 -6.05
N PRO A 202 0.96 -14.24 -5.64
CA PRO A 202 0.63 -14.66 -4.28
C PRO A 202 1.36 -13.81 -3.24
N LEU A 203 0.71 -13.48 -2.13
CA LEU A 203 1.21 -12.49 -1.18
C LEU A 203 1.07 -12.98 0.27
N ILE A 204 2.12 -12.78 1.05
CA ILE A 204 2.10 -12.80 2.52
C ILE A 204 2.42 -11.39 2.99
N VAL A 205 1.57 -10.82 3.84
CA VAL A 205 1.78 -9.50 4.42
C VAL A 205 2.46 -9.62 5.77
N VAL A 206 3.47 -8.80 5.99
CA VAL A 206 4.17 -8.70 7.27
C VAL A 206 4.07 -7.29 7.81
N TYR A 207 4.00 -7.15 9.14
CA TYR A 207 4.05 -5.85 9.79
C TYR A 207 4.69 -5.95 11.16
N LYS A 208 5.66 -5.09 11.40
CA LYS A 208 6.34 -4.97 12.70
C LYS A 208 6.68 -3.50 12.96
N THR A 209 6.42 -3.06 14.16
CA THR A 209 6.86 -1.75 14.67
C THR A 209 7.50 -1.94 16.04
N SER A 210 8.14 -0.91 16.58
CA SER A 210 8.71 -1.02 17.93
C SER A 210 7.62 -1.37 18.94
N TRP A 211 7.99 -2.15 19.95
CA TRP A 211 7.06 -2.63 20.97
C TRP A 211 6.35 -1.46 21.69
N LEU A 212 7.07 -0.39 21.99
CA LEU A 212 6.49 0.81 22.60
C LEU A 212 5.44 1.47 21.71
N ASN A 213 5.76 1.64 20.42
CA ASN A 213 4.79 2.21 19.46
C ASN A 213 3.57 1.30 19.31
N TYR A 214 3.76 -0.02 19.29
CA TYR A 214 2.65 -0.95 19.20
C TYR A 214 1.74 -0.86 20.41
N LEU A 215 2.26 -0.85 21.63
CA LEU A 215 1.47 -0.69 22.83
C LEU A 215 0.68 0.62 22.85
N LEU A 216 1.30 1.71 22.40
CA LEU A 216 0.65 3.02 22.35
C LEU A 216 -0.48 3.09 21.33
N ILE A 217 -0.37 2.39 20.20
CA ILE A 217 -1.39 2.46 19.14
C ILE A 217 -2.44 1.36 19.23
N LYS A 218 -2.10 0.19 19.82
CA LYS A 218 -2.97 -0.98 19.90
C LYS A 218 -4.39 -0.67 20.44
N PRO A 219 -4.58 0.13 21.50
CA PRO A 219 -5.92 0.46 22.01
C PRO A 219 -6.77 1.26 21.04
N PHE A 220 -6.15 1.92 20.07
CA PHE A 220 -6.83 2.78 19.08
C PHE A 220 -7.09 2.09 17.75
N ILE A 221 -6.55 0.89 17.55
CA ILE A 221 -6.76 0.11 16.33
C ILE A 221 -8.13 -0.57 16.41
N LYS A 222 -9.01 -0.22 15.47
CA LYS A 222 -10.38 -0.76 15.39
C LYS A 222 -10.53 -1.92 14.40
N THR A 223 -9.55 -2.11 13.52
CA THR A 223 -9.57 -3.20 12.54
C THR A 223 -8.82 -4.42 13.04
N LYS A 224 -9.32 -5.61 12.66
CA LYS A 224 -8.63 -6.89 12.91
C LYS A 224 -7.48 -7.14 11.95
N PHE A 225 -7.45 -6.44 10.83
CA PHE A 225 -6.53 -6.66 9.71
C PHE A 225 -5.66 -5.44 9.44
N GLY A 226 -4.44 -5.68 8.99
CA GLY A 226 -3.48 -4.66 8.60
C GLY A 226 -3.39 -4.44 7.07
N ASN A 227 -3.97 -5.33 6.26
CA ASN A 227 -4.03 -5.20 4.81
C ASN A 227 -5.40 -4.73 4.36
N ILE A 228 -5.43 -3.80 3.39
CA ILE A 228 -6.67 -3.19 2.93
C ILE A 228 -7.64 -4.21 2.30
N LEU A 229 -7.15 -5.22 1.59
CA LEU A 229 -8.02 -6.23 0.96
C LEU A 229 -8.68 -7.14 2.00
N ASN A 230 -7.98 -7.50 3.08
CA ASN A 230 -8.56 -8.22 4.21
C ASN A 230 -9.62 -7.38 4.93
N ILE A 231 -9.38 -6.07 5.04
CA ILE A 231 -10.34 -5.12 5.63
C ILE A 231 -11.61 -5.04 4.78
N ILE A 232 -11.48 -4.93 3.46
CA ILE A 232 -12.63 -4.91 2.54
C ILE A 232 -13.38 -6.24 2.60
N ALA A 233 -12.65 -7.36 2.57
CA ALA A 233 -13.22 -8.71 2.62
C ALA A 233 -13.84 -9.07 3.98
N GLN A 234 -13.55 -8.32 5.06
CA GLN A 234 -13.91 -8.62 6.46
C GLN A 234 -13.42 -10.02 6.92
N LYS A 235 -12.41 -10.57 6.26
CA LYS A 235 -11.77 -11.85 6.57
C LYS A 235 -10.31 -11.85 6.10
N GLU A 236 -9.51 -12.76 6.67
CA GLU A 236 -8.13 -12.97 6.23
C GLU A 236 -8.12 -13.80 4.94
N ILE A 237 -7.99 -13.12 3.78
CA ILE A 237 -7.82 -13.73 2.45
C ILE A 237 -6.35 -13.74 2.04
N ILE A 238 -5.56 -12.83 2.57
CA ILE A 238 -4.11 -12.74 2.44
C ILE A 238 -3.52 -12.94 3.83
N PRO A 239 -2.62 -13.92 4.04
CA PRO A 239 -2.02 -14.14 5.35
C PRO A 239 -1.31 -12.90 5.88
N GLU A 240 -1.53 -12.58 7.16
CA GLU A 240 -0.90 -11.46 7.86
C GLU A 240 -0.07 -11.93 9.05
N LEU A 241 1.21 -11.67 9.02
CA LEU A 241 2.14 -11.97 10.11
C LEU A 241 2.54 -10.66 10.81
N ILE A 242 1.81 -10.35 11.89
CA ILE A 242 1.90 -9.05 12.57
C ILE A 242 2.65 -9.20 13.89
N GLN A 243 3.54 -8.26 14.20
CA GLN A 243 4.29 -8.12 15.45
C GLN A 243 5.06 -9.39 15.84
N GLU A 244 4.62 -10.16 16.84
CA GLU A 244 5.28 -11.36 17.33
C GLU A 244 5.36 -12.44 16.25
N LYS A 245 4.37 -12.54 15.36
CA LYS A 245 4.37 -13.45 14.23
C LYS A 245 5.30 -12.99 13.10
N CYS A 246 5.73 -11.72 13.10
CA CYS A 246 6.67 -11.18 12.12
C CYS A 246 8.12 -11.48 12.57
N ASN A 247 8.50 -12.74 12.48
CA ASN A 247 9.86 -13.24 12.71
C ASN A 247 10.24 -14.25 11.61
N SER A 248 11.52 -14.53 11.45
CA SER A 248 12.05 -15.34 10.34
C SER A 248 11.52 -16.77 10.32
N ASP A 249 11.27 -17.38 11.48
CA ASP A 249 10.80 -18.77 11.57
C ASP A 249 9.35 -18.89 11.11
N VAL A 250 8.48 -18.03 11.63
CA VAL A 250 7.05 -18.02 11.28
C VAL A 250 6.85 -17.63 9.81
N ILE A 251 7.60 -16.62 9.33
CA ILE A 251 7.55 -16.23 7.92
C ILE A 251 8.02 -17.38 7.03
N TYR A 252 9.15 -18.02 7.34
CA TYR A 252 9.67 -19.14 6.56
C TYR A 252 8.69 -20.31 6.51
N LYS A 253 8.08 -20.66 7.66
CA LYS A 253 7.05 -21.71 7.71
C LYS A 253 5.89 -21.40 6.75
N LYS A 254 5.37 -20.17 6.79
CA LYS A 254 4.28 -19.74 5.91
C LYS A 254 4.72 -19.70 4.44
N VAL A 255 5.94 -19.22 4.17
CA VAL A 255 6.54 -19.22 2.82
C VAL A 255 6.64 -20.64 2.27
N LYS A 256 7.07 -21.61 3.09
CA LYS A 256 7.19 -23.02 2.68
C LYS A 256 5.84 -23.61 2.30
N GLU A 257 4.78 -23.34 3.07
CA GLU A 257 3.41 -23.76 2.73
C GLU A 257 3.01 -23.26 1.32
N PHE A 258 3.34 -21.99 1.00
CA PHE A 258 3.03 -21.40 -0.31
C PHE A 258 3.93 -21.92 -1.44
N ILE A 259 5.19 -22.25 -1.17
CA ILE A 259 6.09 -22.84 -2.18
C ILE A 259 5.63 -24.24 -2.53
N ASP A 260 5.27 -25.03 -1.54
CA ASP A 260 4.94 -26.45 -1.70
C ASP A 260 3.51 -26.68 -2.25
N ASP A 261 2.59 -25.71 -2.04
CA ASP A 261 1.17 -25.85 -2.43
C ASP A 261 0.77 -24.79 -3.48
N GLU A 262 0.68 -25.22 -4.73
CA GLU A 262 0.21 -24.38 -5.84
C GLU A 262 -1.28 -24.05 -5.73
N THR A 263 -2.09 -24.98 -5.22
CA THR A 263 -3.53 -24.78 -5.04
C THR A 263 -3.78 -23.62 -4.07
N LEU A 264 -3.07 -23.61 -2.93
CA LEU A 264 -3.14 -22.52 -1.96
C LEU A 264 -2.77 -21.17 -2.59
N ARG A 265 -1.71 -21.11 -3.42
CA ARG A 265 -1.33 -19.89 -4.13
C ARG A 265 -2.47 -19.37 -5.02
N ASN A 266 -3.04 -20.28 -5.82
CA ASN A 266 -4.12 -19.94 -6.75
C ASN A 266 -5.40 -19.52 -6.02
N GLU A 267 -5.75 -20.14 -4.91
CA GLU A 267 -6.89 -19.77 -4.07
C GLU A 267 -6.75 -18.36 -3.50
N VAL A 268 -5.59 -18.02 -2.95
CA VAL A 268 -5.32 -16.67 -2.43
C VAL A 268 -5.41 -15.64 -3.54
N VAL A 269 -4.83 -15.91 -4.71
CA VAL A 269 -4.92 -15.02 -5.89
C VAL A 269 -6.37 -14.84 -6.32
N ALA A 270 -7.15 -15.92 -6.42
CA ALA A 270 -8.55 -15.84 -6.81
C ALA A 270 -9.40 -15.05 -5.80
N GLN A 271 -9.16 -15.24 -4.50
CA GLN A 271 -9.90 -14.52 -3.46
C GLN A 271 -9.63 -13.02 -3.50
N TYR A 272 -8.38 -12.59 -3.54
CA TYR A 272 -8.09 -11.15 -3.56
C TYR A 272 -8.45 -10.50 -4.90
N THR A 273 -8.41 -11.24 -6.02
CA THR A 273 -8.83 -10.73 -7.33
C THR A 273 -10.31 -10.32 -7.31
N LYS A 274 -11.19 -11.14 -6.72
CA LYS A 274 -12.61 -10.79 -6.54
C LYS A 274 -12.79 -9.51 -5.72
N ILE A 275 -11.94 -9.26 -4.73
CA ILE A 275 -12.00 -8.01 -3.95
C ILE A 275 -11.46 -6.83 -4.77
N LEU A 276 -10.38 -7.02 -5.53
CA LEU A 276 -9.85 -5.97 -6.41
C LEU A 276 -10.90 -5.48 -7.42
N GLU A 277 -11.69 -6.39 -8.00
CA GLU A 277 -12.77 -6.05 -8.95
C GLU A 277 -13.79 -5.08 -8.34
N THR A 278 -14.00 -5.11 -7.03
CA THR A 278 -14.93 -4.20 -6.35
C THR A 278 -14.39 -2.78 -6.17
N ILE A 279 -13.08 -2.58 -6.29
CA ILE A 279 -12.41 -1.28 -6.06
C ILE A 279 -11.85 -0.67 -7.35
N ILE A 280 -11.85 -1.43 -8.45
CA ILE A 280 -11.47 -0.94 -9.76
C ILE A 280 -12.61 -0.08 -10.33
N VAL A 281 -12.30 1.15 -10.67
CA VAL A 281 -13.20 2.05 -11.37
C VAL A 281 -12.52 2.46 -12.66
N PRO A 282 -13.08 2.11 -13.83
CA PRO A 282 -12.56 2.60 -15.11
C PRO A 282 -12.54 4.13 -15.12
N ASP A 283 -11.50 4.69 -15.74
CA ASP A 283 -11.32 6.12 -15.92
C ASP A 283 -11.39 6.92 -14.60
N SER A 284 -10.82 6.34 -13.54
CA SER A 284 -10.82 6.95 -12.20
C SER A 284 -10.12 8.31 -12.19
N LEU A 285 -9.07 8.51 -12.99
CA LEU A 285 -8.38 9.80 -13.12
C LEU A 285 -9.25 10.85 -13.82
N GLU A 286 -9.98 10.46 -14.86
CA GLU A 286 -10.93 11.36 -15.53
C GLU A 286 -12.07 11.77 -14.59
N LYS A 287 -12.62 10.79 -13.85
CA LYS A 287 -13.63 11.09 -12.82
C LYS A 287 -13.13 12.08 -11.76
N ILE A 288 -11.89 11.90 -11.30
CA ILE A 288 -11.26 12.83 -10.34
C ILE A 288 -11.14 14.23 -10.97
N SER A 289 -10.65 14.31 -12.23
CA SER A 289 -10.50 15.60 -12.91
C SER A 289 -11.81 16.34 -13.10
N ASN A 290 -12.90 15.65 -13.40
CA ASN A 290 -14.22 16.25 -13.55
C ASN A 290 -14.68 16.93 -12.25
N TYR A 291 -14.44 16.36 -11.08
CA TYR A 291 -14.75 17.01 -9.79
C TYR A 291 -13.92 18.27 -9.52
N ILE A 292 -12.75 18.41 -10.17
CA ILE A 292 -11.91 19.61 -10.02
C ILE A 292 -12.40 20.73 -10.94
N VAL A 293 -12.90 20.38 -12.15
CA VAL A 293 -13.30 21.36 -13.17
C VAL A 293 -14.74 21.86 -12.96
N GLU A 294 -15.63 21.01 -12.40
CA GLU A 294 -17.00 21.38 -12.00
C GLU A 294 -17.02 22.27 -10.74
#